data_36b757403aa87848ef8e2373b79e553a
#
_entry.id   36b757403aa87848ef8e2373b79e553a
#
_cell.length_a   1.000
_cell.length_b   1.000
_cell.length_c   1.000
_cell.angle_alpha   90.00
_cell.angle_beta   90.00
_cell.angle_gamma   90.00
#
_symmetry.space_group_name_H-M   'P 1'
#
loop_
_entity.id
_entity.type
_entity.pdbx_description
1 polymer ?
#
loop_
_entity_poly.entity_id
_entity_poly.type
_entity_poly.pdbx_seq_one_letter_code
_entity_poly.pdbx_strand_id
1 'polypeptide(L)'
;VTDIAYTQTSKPMVTGFYMGSNVKEKHITLGFRPSALMVFSLTHIQCASDTGYARVWSAFAIPNTCTGDQFEDSPAVKLTSDGFTVFNTKVGMIDYLLNDYDHKYIYFAFR
;
A
#
# COMPACT_ATOMS: atom_id res chain seq x y z
N VAL A 1 25.42 -4.89 -21.01
CA VAL A 1 25.03 -3.50 -20.93
C VAL A 1 23.66 -3.32 -20.31
N THR A 2 22.82 -4.25 -20.55
CA THR A 2 21.45 -4.14 -20.07
C THR A 2 21.36 -4.02 -18.54
N ASP A 3 22.23 -4.73 -17.84
CA ASP A 3 22.20 -4.68 -16.38
C ASP A 3 22.60 -3.32 -15.84
N ILE A 4 23.42 -2.62 -16.58
CA ILE A 4 23.85 -1.29 -16.17
C ILE A 4 22.68 -0.32 -16.22
N ALA A 5 21.74 -0.54 -17.15
CA ALA A 5 20.58 0.32 -17.29
C ALA A 5 19.60 0.17 -16.11
N TYR A 6 19.69 -0.92 -15.37
CA TYR A 6 18.76 -1.19 -14.28
C TYR A 6 19.38 -0.90 -12.93
N THR A 7 19.71 0.35 -12.72
CA THR A 7 20.07 0.81 -11.39
C THR A 7 18.82 0.85 -10.53
N GLN A 8 19.00 1.06 -9.24
CA GLN A 8 17.88 1.11 -8.30
C GLN A 8 16.78 2.07 -8.76
N THR A 9 17.18 3.21 -9.34
CA THR A 9 16.24 4.26 -9.74
C THR A 9 15.61 4.04 -11.10
N SER A 10 16.13 3.11 -11.91
CA SER A 10 15.62 2.88 -13.27
C SER A 10 14.94 1.54 -13.45
N LYS A 11 14.83 0.73 -12.41
CA LYS A 11 14.15 -0.55 -12.49
C LYS A 11 12.67 -0.35 -12.82
N PRO A 12 12.10 -1.22 -13.67
CA PRO A 12 10.67 -1.12 -13.99
C PRO A 12 9.78 -1.47 -12.79
N MET A 13 10.30 -2.23 -11.83
CA MET A 13 9.55 -2.57 -10.62
C MET A 13 10.51 -2.58 -9.44
N VAL A 14 10.04 -2.03 -8.33
CA VAL A 14 10.77 -2.03 -7.06
C VAL A 14 9.91 -2.73 -6.03
N THR A 15 10.51 -3.61 -5.25
CA THR A 15 9.82 -4.28 -4.16
C THR A 15 10.53 -3.99 -2.85
N GLY A 16 9.77 -3.98 -1.77
CA GLY A 16 10.33 -3.72 -0.46
C GLY A 16 9.34 -4.07 0.64
N PHE A 17 9.73 -3.77 1.87
CA PHE A 17 8.96 -4.11 3.06
C PHE A 17 8.82 -2.90 3.95
N TYR A 18 7.78 -2.90 4.77
CA TYR A 18 7.67 -1.97 5.88
C TYR A 18 6.92 -2.64 7.02
N MET A 19 7.13 -2.10 8.23
CA MET A 19 6.42 -2.57 9.42
C MET A 19 5.31 -1.60 9.76
N GLY A 20 4.16 -2.12 10.11
CA GLY A 20 3.06 -1.30 10.57
C GLY A 20 3.38 -0.63 11.90
N SER A 21 2.96 0.60 12.06
CA SER A 21 3.19 1.39 13.27
C SER A 21 1.91 1.77 14.01
N ASN A 22 0.77 1.36 13.49
CA ASN A 22 -0.55 1.61 14.07
C ASN A 22 -0.94 3.09 14.17
N VAL A 23 -0.25 3.95 13.44
CA VAL A 23 -0.70 5.33 13.29
C VAL A 23 -1.62 5.41 12.07
N LYS A 24 -2.38 6.48 11.98
CA LYS A 24 -3.38 6.62 10.94
C LYS A 24 -2.79 6.53 9.53
N GLU A 25 -1.59 7.05 9.33
CA GLU A 25 -0.96 7.00 8.03
C GLU A 25 0.55 6.86 8.16
N LYS A 26 1.16 6.26 7.13
CA LYS A 26 2.60 6.09 7.06
C LYS A 26 3.05 6.31 5.63
N HIS A 27 4.02 7.19 5.43
CA HIS A 27 4.57 7.49 4.10
C HIS A 27 5.82 6.65 3.83
N ILE A 28 5.90 6.08 2.65
CA ILE A 28 7.04 5.31 2.17
C ILE A 28 7.63 6.05 0.98
N THR A 29 8.91 6.43 1.08
CA THR A 29 9.61 7.15 0.03
C THR A 29 10.30 6.17 -0.90
N LEU A 30 10.03 6.26 -2.18
CA LEU A 30 10.65 5.43 -3.21
C LEU A 30 11.63 6.18 -4.09
N GLY A 31 11.50 7.50 -4.14
CA GLY A 31 12.30 8.33 -5.03
C GLY A 31 11.65 8.53 -6.40
N PHE A 32 10.44 8.03 -6.60
CA PHE A 32 9.70 8.22 -7.84
C PHE A 32 8.20 8.03 -7.56
N ARG A 33 7.37 8.52 -8.45
CA ARG A 33 5.93 8.29 -8.38
C ARG A 33 5.59 6.98 -9.08
N PRO A 34 5.03 5.99 -8.38
CA PRO A 34 4.66 4.75 -9.03
C PRO A 34 3.55 4.93 -10.06
N SER A 35 3.57 4.12 -11.10
CA SER A 35 2.45 4.02 -12.04
C SER A 35 1.42 3.00 -11.58
N ALA A 36 1.82 2.10 -10.70
CA ALA A 36 0.94 1.12 -10.07
C ALA A 36 1.61 0.63 -8.80
N LEU A 37 0.81 0.24 -7.83
CA LEU A 37 1.30 -0.23 -6.54
C LEU A 37 0.41 -1.34 -6.02
N MET A 38 1.02 -2.38 -5.47
CA MET A 38 0.32 -3.42 -4.73
C MET A 38 0.97 -3.57 -3.36
N VAL A 39 0.17 -3.71 -2.33
CA VAL A 39 0.63 -3.90 -0.95
C VAL A 39 -0.08 -5.09 -0.34
N PHE A 40 0.67 -5.98 0.28
CA PHE A 40 0.13 -7.18 0.92
C PHE A 40 0.75 -7.38 2.29
N SER A 41 -0.06 -7.86 3.23
CA SER A 41 0.48 -8.30 4.52
C SER A 41 1.21 -9.62 4.34
N LEU A 42 2.38 -9.74 4.96
CA LEU A 42 3.14 -10.98 4.98
C LEU A 42 2.89 -11.81 6.24
N THR A 43 2.43 -11.16 7.32
CA THR A 43 2.28 -11.80 8.62
C THR A 43 0.83 -12.09 8.96
N HIS A 44 -0.07 -11.77 8.06
CA HIS A 44 -1.50 -11.98 8.25
C HIS A 44 -2.16 -12.34 6.94
N ILE A 45 -3.40 -12.80 6.98
CA ILE A 45 -4.16 -13.05 5.77
C ILE A 45 -4.50 -11.72 5.10
N GLN A 46 -4.88 -11.75 3.83
CA GLN A 46 -5.13 -10.51 3.10
C GLN A 46 -6.46 -9.87 3.44
N CYS A 47 -7.44 -10.66 3.82
CA CYS A 47 -8.70 -10.13 4.30
C CYS A 47 -9.37 -11.13 5.23
N ALA A 48 -10.19 -10.60 6.12
CA ALA A 48 -10.99 -11.41 7.02
C ALA A 48 -12.37 -10.79 7.12
N SER A 49 -13.37 -11.61 7.33
CA SER A 49 -14.74 -11.15 7.45
C SER A 49 -15.35 -11.81 8.67
N ASP A 50 -16.07 -11.03 9.44
CA ASP A 50 -16.80 -11.50 10.60
C ASP A 50 -18.16 -10.82 10.57
N THR A 51 -19.04 -11.17 11.48
CA THR A 51 -20.42 -10.71 11.49
C THR A 51 -20.52 -9.20 11.29
N GLY A 52 -20.88 -8.79 10.06
CA GLY A 52 -21.05 -7.39 9.72
C GLY A 52 -19.79 -6.57 9.55
N TYR A 53 -18.60 -7.19 9.70
CA TYR A 53 -17.33 -6.48 9.58
C TYR A 53 -16.40 -7.17 8.60
N ALA A 54 -15.61 -6.37 7.92
CA ALA A 54 -14.52 -6.88 7.09
C ALA A 54 -13.24 -6.14 7.44
N ARG A 55 -12.14 -6.86 7.45
CA ARG A 55 -10.81 -6.28 7.64
C ARG A 55 -9.95 -6.64 6.45
N VAL A 56 -9.22 -5.66 5.95
CA VAL A 56 -8.44 -5.82 4.73
C VAL A 56 -7.01 -5.38 5.00
N TRP A 57 -6.05 -6.24 4.69
CA TRP A 57 -4.62 -6.00 4.87
C TRP A 57 -3.89 -5.97 3.53
N SER A 58 -4.60 -5.75 2.45
CA SER A 58 -4.01 -5.62 1.13
C SER A 58 -4.67 -4.48 0.39
N ALA A 59 -3.95 -3.89 -0.56
CA ALA A 59 -4.47 -2.77 -1.33
C ALA A 59 -3.70 -2.63 -2.63
N PHE A 60 -4.27 -1.88 -3.57
CA PHE A 60 -3.58 -1.49 -4.77
C PHE A 60 -3.91 -0.03 -5.09
N ALA A 61 -3.05 0.59 -5.90
CA ALA A 61 -3.28 1.95 -6.37
C ALA A 61 -2.71 2.12 -7.76
N ILE A 62 -3.40 2.93 -8.55
CA ILE A 62 -2.91 3.45 -9.83
C ILE A 62 -3.18 4.95 -9.78
N PRO A 63 -2.63 5.74 -10.71
CA PRO A 63 -2.91 7.17 -10.68
C PRO A 63 -4.41 7.44 -10.68
N ASN A 64 -4.84 8.26 -9.75
CA ASN A 64 -6.22 8.73 -9.60
C ASN A 64 -7.22 7.69 -9.08
N THR A 65 -6.77 6.51 -8.67
CA THR A 65 -7.68 5.57 -8.00
C THR A 65 -6.91 4.57 -7.15
N CYS A 66 -7.56 4.03 -6.15
CA CYS A 66 -6.96 3.06 -5.24
C CYS A 66 -8.05 2.27 -4.53
N THR A 67 -7.62 1.25 -3.78
CA THR A 67 -8.55 0.52 -2.92
C THR A 67 -9.18 1.50 -1.93
N GLY A 68 -10.49 1.49 -1.85
CA GLY A 68 -11.24 2.35 -0.95
C GLY A 68 -11.60 3.72 -1.51
N ASP A 69 -11.09 4.08 -2.68
CA ASP A 69 -11.28 5.40 -3.26
C ASP A 69 -12.74 5.75 -3.52
N GLN A 70 -13.56 4.75 -3.80
CA GLN A 70 -14.99 4.98 -4.07
C GLN A 70 -15.74 5.57 -2.87
N PHE A 71 -15.13 5.57 -1.71
CA PHE A 71 -15.74 6.10 -0.49
C PHE A 71 -15.20 7.48 -0.13
N GLU A 72 -14.59 8.16 -1.08
CA GLU A 72 -13.99 9.50 -0.89
C GLU A 72 -13.17 9.58 0.40
N ASP A 73 -12.21 10.43 0.46
CA ASP A 73 -11.41 10.74 1.67
C ASP A 73 -11.01 9.56 2.55
N SER A 74 -11.18 8.33 2.06
CA SER A 74 -10.87 7.13 2.84
C SER A 74 -10.05 6.14 2.02
N PRO A 75 -8.95 6.57 1.39
CA PRO A 75 -8.12 5.65 0.63
C PRO A 75 -7.37 4.71 1.57
N ALA A 76 -7.17 3.46 1.13
CA ALA A 76 -6.32 2.52 1.86
C ALA A 76 -4.86 2.81 1.57
N VAL A 77 -4.56 3.27 0.37
CA VAL A 77 -3.22 3.66 -0.05
C VAL A 77 -3.35 4.79 -1.06
N LYS A 78 -2.38 5.70 -1.06
CA LYS A 78 -2.39 6.84 -1.97
C LYS A 78 -1.00 7.04 -2.55
N LEU A 79 -0.92 7.17 -3.87
CA LEU A 79 0.34 7.46 -4.55
C LEU A 79 0.71 8.93 -4.33
N THR A 80 2.00 9.15 -4.14
CA THR A 80 2.56 10.50 -3.99
C THR A 80 3.62 10.74 -5.06
N SER A 81 4.12 11.96 -5.15
CA SER A 81 5.13 12.29 -6.16
C SER A 81 6.45 11.53 -5.97
N ASP A 82 6.72 11.03 -4.77
CA ASP A 82 7.96 10.35 -4.45
C ASP A 82 7.78 8.97 -3.84
N GLY A 83 6.56 8.46 -3.81
CA GLY A 83 6.31 7.16 -3.22
C GLY A 83 4.84 6.90 -2.99
N PHE A 84 4.49 6.52 -1.77
CA PHE A 84 3.10 6.25 -1.43
C PHE A 84 2.86 6.39 0.07
N THR A 85 1.60 6.56 0.44
CA THR A 85 1.18 6.61 1.84
C THR A 85 0.15 5.52 2.07
N VAL A 86 0.32 4.75 3.14
CA VAL A 86 -0.63 3.72 3.55
C VAL A 86 -1.41 4.21 4.76
N PHE A 87 -2.64 3.74 4.89
CA PHE A 87 -3.56 4.22 5.90
C PHE A 87 -4.17 3.09 6.70
N ASN A 88 -4.43 3.36 7.97
CA ASN A 88 -5.40 2.62 8.76
C ASN A 88 -6.68 3.44 8.71
N THR A 89 -7.66 2.98 7.95
CA THR A 89 -8.88 3.73 7.78
C THR A 89 -10.10 2.81 7.84
N LYS A 90 -11.22 3.37 8.26
CA LYS A 90 -12.45 2.62 8.38
C LYS A 90 -13.53 3.30 7.57
N VAL A 91 -14.20 2.53 6.74
CA VAL A 91 -15.31 3.00 5.93
C VAL A 91 -16.50 2.07 6.15
N GLY A 92 -17.50 2.56 6.89
CA GLY A 92 -18.66 1.74 7.22
C GLY A 92 -18.23 0.50 8.03
N MET A 93 -18.46 -0.67 7.48
CA MET A 93 -18.13 -1.94 8.12
C MET A 93 -16.82 -2.54 7.61
N ILE A 94 -16.01 -1.76 6.91
CA ILE A 94 -14.74 -2.22 6.35
C ILE A 94 -13.59 -1.46 7.02
N ASP A 95 -12.63 -2.20 7.57
CA ASP A 95 -11.40 -1.65 8.11
C ASP A 95 -10.26 -1.96 7.13
N TYR A 96 -9.66 -0.92 6.58
CA TYR A 96 -8.44 -1.04 5.77
C TYR A 96 -7.26 -0.83 6.69
N LEU A 97 -6.48 -1.88 6.90
CA LEU A 97 -5.41 -1.90 7.89
C LEU A 97 -4.06 -2.08 7.20
N LEU A 98 -3.63 -1.06 6.48
CA LEU A 98 -2.36 -1.10 5.75
C LEU A 98 -1.19 -0.61 6.60
N ASN A 99 -1.42 -0.27 7.86
CA ASN A 99 -0.37 0.15 8.78
C ASN A 99 -0.65 -0.40 10.19
N ASP A 100 -1.14 -1.62 10.25
CA ASP A 100 -1.50 -2.27 11.51
C ASP A 100 -0.25 -2.62 12.31
N TYR A 101 -0.34 -2.50 13.62
CA TYR A 101 0.79 -2.71 14.50
C TYR A 101 1.35 -4.13 14.37
N ASP A 102 2.67 -4.23 14.35
CA ASP A 102 3.39 -5.50 14.33
C ASP A 102 3.10 -6.40 13.14
N HIS A 103 2.55 -5.83 12.07
CA HIS A 103 2.38 -6.53 10.80
C HIS A 103 3.47 -6.09 9.85
N LYS A 104 4.02 -7.07 9.12
CA LYS A 104 5.01 -6.80 8.08
C LYS A 104 4.30 -6.81 6.73
N TYR A 105 4.55 -5.79 5.92
CA TYR A 105 3.93 -5.65 4.61
C TYR A 105 4.99 -5.68 3.53
N ILE A 106 4.64 -6.27 2.40
CA ILE A 106 5.47 -6.23 1.20
C ILE A 106 4.75 -5.36 0.17
N TYR A 107 5.51 -4.59 -0.59
CA TYR A 107 4.93 -3.81 -1.67
C TYR A 107 5.64 -4.07 -2.99
N PHE A 108 4.89 -3.89 -4.07
CA PHE A 108 5.39 -3.98 -5.44
C PHE A 108 5.02 -2.65 -6.10
N ALA A 109 6.03 -1.83 -6.39
CA ALA A 109 5.83 -0.53 -6.99
C ALA A 109 6.35 -0.55 -8.42
N PHE A 110 5.48 -0.22 -9.37
CA PHE A 110 5.82 -0.18 -10.78
C PHE A 110 6.12 1.25 -11.19
N ARG A 111 7.20 1.41 -11.92
CA ARG A 111 7.65 2.73 -12.35
C ARG A 111 6.80 3.30 -13.49
#